data_8cbfdc4e22500f00ec8f75c35c833c5b
#
_entry.id   8cbfdc4e22500f00ec8f75c35c833c5b
#
_cell.length_a   1.000
_cell.length_b   1.000
_cell.length_c   1.000
_cell.angle_alpha   90.00
_cell.angle_beta   90.00
_cell.angle_gamma   90.00
#
_symmetry.space_group_name_H-M   'P 1'
#
loop_
_entity.id
_entity.type
_entity.pdbx_description
1 polymer ?
#
loop_
_entity_poly.entity_id
_entity_poly.type
_entity_poly.pdbx_seq_one_letter_code
_entity_poly.pdbx_strand_id
1 'polypeptide(L)'
;YDTAYGLCQIIGQNNRFGPAQIASLTAEVKTIVERREICPHIFPSILKALKSSTSANVRMLGNRLEPLLQHDVFERRQNGSSSLPISPHIHIFDVSSYPDTIRTTLAELLLYDWFRSARALQIPIVIMVDEVQNLRLGRGTVLNRIITEGRKFSIGSILISQSLKGFAPDEQLALSQTGTKLFFKPPLTEIRACSEMLAEPVRRSGTVELLKKLKVGQCLLLSDFTYIGDSLQPSSDCIQ
;
A
#
# COMPACT_ATOMS: atom_id res chain seq x y z
N TYR A 1 14.87 -11.26 -11.06
CA TYR A 1 14.30 -10.43 -12.13
C TYR A 1 13.06 -9.67 -11.66
N ASP A 2 12.11 -10.35 -11.06
CA ASP A 2 10.85 -9.76 -10.60
C ASP A 2 11.05 -8.63 -9.57
N THR A 3 12.06 -8.74 -8.71
CA THR A 3 12.31 -7.72 -7.68
C THR A 3 12.79 -6.40 -8.28
N ALA A 4 13.78 -6.42 -9.16
CA ALA A 4 14.29 -5.22 -9.80
C ALA A 4 13.22 -4.55 -10.66
N TYR A 5 12.48 -5.34 -11.42
CA TYR A 5 11.38 -4.84 -12.24
C TYR A 5 10.27 -4.21 -11.39
N GLY A 6 9.82 -4.89 -10.32
CA GLY A 6 8.80 -4.38 -9.42
C GLY A 6 9.19 -3.06 -8.75
N LEU A 7 10.42 -2.97 -8.25
CA LEU A 7 10.97 -1.72 -7.68
C LEU A 7 10.96 -0.60 -8.72
N CYS A 8 11.45 -0.86 -9.93
CA CYS A 8 11.53 0.14 -10.98
C CYS A 8 10.15 0.57 -11.50
N GLN A 9 9.16 -0.32 -11.50
CA GLN A 9 7.78 0.02 -11.83
C GLN A 9 7.18 0.99 -10.79
N ILE A 10 7.34 0.72 -9.50
CA ILE A 10 6.84 1.59 -8.43
C ILE A 10 7.52 2.97 -8.52
N ILE A 11 8.85 2.99 -8.59
CA ILE A 11 9.61 4.24 -8.73
C ILE A 11 9.19 5.00 -9.98
N GLY A 12 9.07 4.31 -11.11
CA GLY A 12 8.70 4.91 -12.38
C GLY A 12 7.30 5.49 -12.39
N GLN A 13 6.32 4.77 -11.85
CA GLN A 13 4.94 5.24 -11.76
C GLN A 13 4.81 6.48 -10.86
N ASN A 14 5.46 6.48 -9.70
CA ASN A 14 5.40 7.63 -8.79
C ASN A 14 6.16 8.86 -9.32
N ASN A 15 7.17 8.64 -10.15
CA ASN A 15 7.93 9.72 -10.77
C ASN A 15 7.47 10.05 -12.21
N ARG A 16 6.38 9.44 -12.68
CA ARG A 16 5.81 9.63 -14.03
C ARG A 16 6.84 9.37 -15.14
N PHE A 17 7.58 8.29 -15.03
CA PHE A 17 8.52 7.85 -16.05
C PHE A 17 7.80 7.13 -17.20
N GLY A 18 8.23 7.41 -18.42
CA GLY A 18 7.78 6.65 -19.58
C GLY A 18 8.40 5.25 -19.65
N PRO A 19 7.88 4.34 -20.51
CA PRO A 19 8.35 2.96 -20.63
C PRO A 19 9.85 2.83 -20.89
N ALA A 20 10.42 3.68 -21.74
CA ALA A 20 11.85 3.68 -22.05
C ALA A 20 12.72 4.04 -20.84
N GLN A 21 12.26 4.99 -20.01
CA GLN A 21 12.95 5.39 -18.79
C GLN A 21 12.91 4.28 -17.74
N ILE A 22 11.75 3.60 -17.60
CA ILE A 22 11.60 2.45 -16.70
C ILE A 22 12.50 1.30 -17.16
N ALA A 23 12.56 1.02 -18.45
CA ALA A 23 13.45 -0.01 -19.02
C ALA A 23 14.93 0.29 -18.73
N SER A 24 15.36 1.53 -18.95
CA SER A 24 16.73 1.97 -18.64
C SER A 24 17.05 1.86 -17.14
N LEU A 25 16.13 2.29 -16.29
CA LEU A 25 16.27 2.16 -14.84
C LEU A 25 16.37 0.68 -14.43
N THR A 26 15.52 -0.17 -14.99
CA THR A 26 15.52 -1.61 -14.69
C THR A 26 16.84 -2.29 -15.08
N ALA A 27 17.41 -1.93 -16.22
CA ALA A 27 18.68 -2.48 -16.66
C ALA A 27 19.83 -2.17 -15.68
N GLU A 28 19.90 -0.94 -15.18
CA GLU A 28 20.91 -0.52 -14.20
C GLU A 28 20.67 -1.15 -12.81
N VAL A 29 19.41 -1.19 -12.37
CA VAL A 29 19.05 -1.69 -11.03
C VAL A 29 19.18 -3.21 -10.94
N LYS A 30 18.90 -3.93 -12.03
CA LYS A 30 18.93 -5.41 -12.06
C LYS A 30 20.26 -5.96 -11.53
N THR A 31 21.38 -5.47 -12.04
CA THR A 31 22.71 -5.93 -11.63
C THR A 31 22.97 -5.71 -10.13
N ILE A 32 22.47 -4.61 -9.58
CA ILE A 32 22.66 -4.27 -8.16
C ILE A 32 21.78 -5.14 -7.27
N VAL A 33 20.51 -5.33 -7.65
CA VAL A 33 19.56 -6.14 -6.90
C VAL A 33 19.95 -7.62 -6.90
N GLU A 34 20.48 -8.13 -8.00
CA GLU A 34 20.99 -9.49 -8.11
C GLU A 34 22.24 -9.73 -7.24
N ARG A 35 23.02 -8.67 -7.01
CA ARG A 35 24.18 -8.69 -6.12
C ARG A 35 23.86 -8.29 -4.67
N ARG A 36 22.60 -8.37 -4.27
CA ARG A 36 22.08 -7.91 -2.98
C ARG A 36 22.87 -8.45 -1.76
N GLU A 37 23.42 -9.66 -1.87
CA GLU A 37 24.24 -10.25 -0.78
C GLU A 37 25.56 -9.51 -0.56
N ILE A 38 26.07 -8.85 -1.59
CA ILE A 38 27.36 -8.15 -1.59
C ILE A 38 27.18 -6.64 -1.33
N CYS A 39 25.97 -6.12 -1.56
CA CYS A 39 25.70 -4.68 -1.51
C CYS A 39 24.71 -4.36 -0.36
N PRO A 40 25.22 -3.95 0.83
CA PRO A 40 24.35 -3.63 1.98
C PRO A 40 23.48 -2.39 1.74
N HIS A 41 23.96 -1.45 0.93
CA HIS A 41 23.31 -0.16 0.65
C HIS A 41 22.75 -0.13 -0.77
N ILE A 42 21.51 -0.60 -0.94
CA ILE A 42 20.90 -0.75 -2.28
C ILE A 42 20.66 0.62 -2.93
N PHE A 43 20.01 1.54 -2.26
CA PHE A 43 19.64 2.84 -2.82
C PHE A 43 20.86 3.71 -3.16
N PRO A 44 21.83 3.91 -2.25
CA PRO A 44 23.06 4.61 -2.59
C PRO A 44 23.84 3.98 -3.75
N SER A 45 23.82 2.65 -3.86
CA SER A 45 24.49 1.94 -4.97
C SER A 45 23.78 2.16 -6.30
N ILE A 46 22.43 2.17 -6.31
CA ILE A 46 21.63 2.52 -7.49
C ILE A 46 21.96 3.97 -7.91
N LEU A 47 21.93 4.90 -6.98
CA LEU A 47 22.25 6.31 -7.25
C LEU A 47 23.64 6.48 -7.86
N LYS A 48 24.64 5.81 -7.28
CA LYS A 48 26.02 5.82 -7.80
C LYS A 48 26.08 5.27 -9.22
N ALA A 49 25.44 4.14 -9.50
CA ALA A 49 25.40 3.54 -10.84
C ALA A 49 24.73 4.46 -11.87
N LEU A 50 23.57 5.04 -11.53
CA LEU A 50 22.88 5.98 -12.41
C LEU A 50 23.73 7.22 -12.72
N LYS A 51 24.37 7.81 -11.72
CA LYS A 51 25.20 9.01 -11.90
C LYS A 51 26.51 8.73 -12.67
N SER A 52 27.06 7.54 -12.57
CA SER A 52 28.29 7.13 -13.28
C SER A 52 28.02 6.58 -14.69
N SER A 53 26.77 6.44 -15.11
CA SER A 53 26.43 5.91 -16.45
C SER A 53 26.97 6.82 -17.57
N THR A 54 27.42 6.22 -18.66
CA THR A 54 27.84 6.94 -19.86
C THR A 54 26.64 7.60 -20.59
N SER A 55 25.43 7.07 -20.41
CA SER A 55 24.22 7.60 -21.01
C SER A 55 23.75 8.86 -20.27
N ALA A 56 23.58 9.96 -21.03
CA ALA A 56 23.04 11.21 -20.49
C ALA A 56 21.61 11.03 -19.93
N ASN A 57 20.77 10.22 -20.60
CA ASN A 57 19.42 9.93 -20.15
C ASN A 57 19.41 9.20 -18.80
N VAL A 58 20.31 8.25 -18.60
CA VAL A 58 20.41 7.50 -17.33
C VAL A 58 20.92 8.43 -16.22
N ARG A 59 21.90 9.30 -16.49
CA ARG A 59 22.34 10.30 -15.50
C ARG A 59 21.20 11.25 -15.09
N MET A 60 20.35 11.66 -16.03
CA MET A 60 19.16 12.48 -15.71
C MET A 60 18.20 11.75 -14.77
N LEU A 61 18.01 10.43 -14.93
CA LEU A 61 17.21 9.64 -13.99
C LEU A 61 17.84 9.66 -12.59
N GLY A 62 19.17 9.52 -12.51
CA GLY A 62 19.92 9.63 -11.24
C GLY A 62 19.68 10.96 -10.53
N ASN A 63 19.73 12.08 -11.27
CA ASN A 63 19.46 13.40 -10.68
C ASN A 63 18.00 13.55 -10.19
N ARG A 64 17.03 13.02 -10.94
CA ARG A 64 15.61 13.06 -10.52
C ARG A 64 15.32 12.17 -9.31
N LEU A 65 16.00 11.05 -9.20
CA LEU A 65 15.81 10.07 -8.13
C LEU A 65 16.71 10.31 -6.92
N GLU A 66 17.66 11.24 -7.00
CA GLU A 66 18.57 11.54 -5.90
C GLU A 66 17.87 11.80 -4.56
N PRO A 67 16.79 12.63 -4.51
CA PRO A 67 16.10 12.87 -3.25
C PRO A 67 15.49 11.62 -2.62
N LEU A 68 15.12 10.62 -3.42
CA LEU A 68 14.63 9.33 -2.95
C LEU A 68 15.78 8.38 -2.56
N LEU A 69 16.77 8.25 -3.45
CA LEU A 69 17.80 7.22 -3.35
C LEU A 69 18.92 7.55 -2.34
N GLN A 70 18.97 8.79 -1.83
CA GLN A 70 19.86 9.11 -0.71
C GLN A 70 19.36 8.58 0.64
N HIS A 71 18.08 8.15 0.71
CA HIS A 71 17.48 7.54 1.90
C HIS A 71 17.54 6.02 1.78
N ASP A 72 18.42 5.38 2.53
CA ASP A 72 18.58 3.92 2.49
C ASP A 72 17.59 3.22 3.41
N VAL A 73 16.33 3.09 2.95
CA VAL A 73 15.26 2.42 3.71
C VAL A 73 15.40 0.90 3.73
N PHE A 74 16.27 0.35 2.89
CA PHE A 74 16.54 -1.08 2.79
C PHE A 74 17.93 -1.46 3.33
N GLU A 75 18.49 -0.64 4.21
CA GLU A 75 19.77 -0.93 4.84
C GLU A 75 19.71 -2.28 5.56
N ARG A 76 20.63 -3.15 5.19
CA ARG A 76 20.78 -4.45 5.84
C ARG A 76 21.40 -4.25 7.22
N ARG A 77 20.69 -4.54 8.29
CA ARG A 77 21.32 -4.67 9.60
C ARG A 77 22.44 -5.72 9.52
N GLN A 78 23.63 -5.39 10.02
CA GLN A 78 24.86 -6.19 9.93
C GLN A 78 24.76 -7.64 10.49
N ASN A 79 23.63 -8.04 11.06
CA ASN A 79 23.40 -9.34 11.69
C ASN A 79 22.86 -10.42 10.74
N GLY A 80 23.09 -10.34 9.43
CA GLY A 80 22.86 -11.44 8.49
C GLY A 80 21.41 -11.76 8.13
N SER A 81 20.42 -11.11 8.73
CA SER A 81 19.01 -11.28 8.42
C SER A 81 18.61 -10.44 7.21
N SER A 82 18.44 -11.09 6.08
CA SER A 82 18.18 -10.45 4.78
C SER A 82 16.72 -10.10 4.50
N SER A 83 15.87 -10.23 5.46
CA SER A 83 14.45 -9.89 5.39
C SER A 83 14.11 -8.91 6.50
N LEU A 84 13.12 -8.07 6.25
CA LEU A 84 12.45 -7.36 7.33
C LEU A 84 12.17 -8.40 8.44
N PRO A 85 12.49 -8.09 9.72
CA PRO A 85 12.37 -9.08 10.79
C PRO A 85 10.90 -9.50 10.87
N ILE A 86 10.58 -10.66 10.33
CA ILE A 86 9.28 -11.30 10.52
C ILE A 86 9.35 -11.95 11.89
N SER A 87 9.37 -11.11 12.88
CA SER A 87 9.18 -11.47 14.27
C SER A 87 7.70 -11.33 14.60
N PRO A 88 7.13 -12.06 15.55
CA PRO A 88 5.73 -11.90 16.00
C PRO A 88 5.52 -10.57 16.74
N HIS A 89 6.06 -9.49 16.22
CA HIS A 89 6.03 -8.17 16.81
C HIS A 89 5.36 -7.17 15.87
N ILE A 90 4.90 -6.08 16.42
CA ILE A 90 4.39 -4.94 15.68
C ILE A 90 5.58 -4.14 15.15
N HIS A 91 5.64 -3.92 13.84
CA HIS A 91 6.61 -3.07 13.19
C HIS A 91 5.92 -1.80 12.73
N ILE A 92 6.41 -0.65 13.17
CA ILE A 92 5.88 0.67 12.81
C ILE A 92 6.89 1.37 11.90
N PHE A 93 6.42 1.78 10.71
CA PHE A 93 7.20 2.55 9.74
C PHE A 93 6.61 3.96 9.66
N ASP A 94 7.27 4.90 10.32
CA ASP A 94 6.91 6.30 10.24
C ASP A 94 7.61 6.96 9.05
N VAL A 95 6.81 7.33 8.06
CA VAL A 95 7.29 8.03 6.85
C VAL A 95 6.84 9.49 6.82
N SER A 96 6.27 10.01 7.90
CA SER A 96 5.69 11.37 7.97
C SER A 96 6.71 12.49 7.77
N SER A 97 7.99 12.24 8.13
CA SER A 97 9.07 13.20 8.00
C SER A 97 9.56 13.44 6.57
N TYR A 98 9.17 12.57 5.62
CA TYR A 98 9.56 12.70 4.22
C TYR A 98 8.60 13.59 3.42
N PRO A 99 9.09 14.33 2.38
CA PRO A 99 8.23 15.01 1.42
C PRO A 99 7.23 14.05 0.75
N ASP A 100 6.04 14.53 0.40
CA ASP A 100 4.93 13.71 -0.09
C ASP A 100 5.30 12.76 -1.24
N THR A 101 6.05 13.25 -2.23
CA THR A 101 6.48 12.45 -3.39
C THR A 101 7.40 11.30 -3.01
N ILE A 102 8.28 11.51 -2.03
CA ILE A 102 9.19 10.50 -1.50
C ILE A 102 8.42 9.54 -0.61
N ARG A 103 7.60 10.06 0.29
CA ARG A 103 6.79 9.30 1.25
C ARG A 103 5.92 8.25 0.56
N THR A 104 5.16 8.64 -0.47
CA THR A 104 4.34 7.72 -1.24
C THR A 104 5.17 6.60 -1.87
N THR A 105 6.30 6.96 -2.49
CA THR A 105 7.18 5.97 -3.12
C THR A 105 7.77 5.00 -2.10
N LEU A 106 8.25 5.50 -0.97
CA LEU A 106 8.81 4.67 0.11
C LEU A 106 7.76 3.72 0.69
N ALA A 107 6.55 4.21 0.96
CA ALA A 107 5.46 3.39 1.48
C ALA A 107 5.08 2.27 0.50
N GLU A 108 4.96 2.56 -0.79
CA GLU A 108 4.68 1.54 -1.81
C GLU A 108 5.82 0.52 -1.97
N LEU A 109 7.08 0.94 -1.85
CA LEU A 109 8.23 0.04 -1.87
C LEU A 109 8.26 -0.90 -0.65
N LEU A 110 7.97 -0.37 0.54
CA LEU A 110 7.85 -1.15 1.77
C LEU A 110 6.71 -2.18 1.65
N LEU A 111 5.52 -1.75 1.22
CA LEU A 111 4.38 -2.64 0.98
C LEU A 111 4.72 -3.73 -0.03
N TYR A 112 5.44 -3.40 -1.10
CA TYR A 112 5.88 -4.37 -2.10
C TYR A 112 6.81 -5.42 -1.51
N ASP A 113 7.82 -5.01 -0.73
CA ASP A 113 8.77 -5.95 -0.13
C ASP A 113 8.09 -6.86 0.90
N TRP A 114 7.20 -6.31 1.73
CA TRP A 114 6.40 -7.09 2.68
C TRP A 114 5.46 -8.07 2.00
N PHE A 115 4.71 -7.62 1.00
CA PHE A 115 3.79 -8.49 0.25
C PHE A 115 4.55 -9.63 -0.43
N ARG A 116 5.69 -9.33 -1.05
CA ARG A 116 6.55 -10.33 -1.68
C ARG A 116 7.13 -11.33 -0.68
N SER A 117 7.63 -10.83 0.45
CA SER A 117 8.23 -11.65 1.50
C SER A 117 7.21 -12.56 2.17
N ALA A 118 6.03 -12.04 2.51
CA ALA A 118 4.96 -12.83 3.10
C ALA A 118 4.48 -13.95 2.16
N ARG A 119 4.37 -13.68 0.86
CA ARG A 119 4.05 -14.70 -0.15
C ARG A 119 5.12 -15.78 -0.25
N ALA A 120 6.39 -15.40 -0.26
CA ALA A 120 7.50 -16.34 -0.40
C ALA A 120 7.65 -17.25 0.82
N LEU A 121 7.43 -16.71 2.01
CA LEU A 121 7.59 -17.41 3.28
C LEU A 121 6.29 -18.03 3.80
N GLN A 122 5.16 -17.73 3.18
CA GLN A 122 3.82 -18.17 3.61
C GLN A 122 3.51 -17.85 5.09
N ILE A 123 4.00 -16.70 5.56
CA ILE A 123 3.79 -16.26 6.94
C ILE A 123 2.54 -15.38 7.00
N PRO A 124 1.59 -15.67 7.92
CA PRO A 124 0.43 -14.81 8.12
C PRO A 124 0.87 -13.45 8.67
N ILE A 125 0.44 -12.38 7.99
CA ILE A 125 0.70 -11.00 8.41
C ILE A 125 -0.55 -10.16 8.30
N VAL A 126 -0.64 -9.11 9.11
CA VAL A 126 -1.64 -8.04 8.96
C VAL A 126 -0.90 -6.74 8.64
N ILE A 127 -1.26 -6.13 7.53
CA ILE A 127 -0.71 -4.85 7.09
C ILE A 127 -1.74 -3.76 7.42
N MET A 128 -1.36 -2.83 8.30
CA MET A 128 -2.19 -1.65 8.60
C MET A 128 -1.61 -0.44 7.88
N VAL A 129 -2.46 0.26 7.15
CA VAL A 129 -2.10 1.48 6.42
C VAL A 129 -2.99 2.60 6.89
N ASP A 130 -2.40 3.58 7.56
CA ASP A 130 -3.05 4.83 7.91
C ASP A 130 -2.92 5.86 6.78
N GLU A 131 -3.91 6.74 6.65
CA GLU A 131 -3.99 7.74 5.58
C GLU A 131 -3.87 7.13 4.17
N VAL A 132 -4.56 6.00 3.95
CA VAL A 132 -4.43 5.22 2.71
C VAL A 132 -4.78 6.03 1.45
N GLN A 133 -5.55 7.10 1.55
CA GLN A 133 -5.82 8.02 0.44
C GLN A 133 -4.57 8.72 -0.13
N ASN A 134 -3.45 8.69 0.61
CA ASN A 134 -2.17 9.21 0.13
C ASN A 134 -1.37 8.20 -0.70
N LEU A 135 -1.86 6.95 -0.79
CA LEU A 135 -1.25 5.89 -1.59
C LEU A 135 -2.09 5.59 -2.84
N ARG A 136 -1.46 4.95 -3.80
CA ARG A 136 -2.14 4.55 -5.04
C ARG A 136 -2.87 3.22 -4.83
N LEU A 137 -4.16 3.20 -5.16
CA LEU A 137 -5.01 2.02 -4.99
C LEU A 137 -5.52 1.46 -6.33
N GLY A 138 -5.23 2.12 -7.43
CA GLY A 138 -5.65 1.71 -8.78
C GLY A 138 -5.12 0.33 -9.19
N ARG A 139 -5.64 -0.20 -10.28
CA ARG A 139 -5.24 -1.51 -10.82
C ARG A 139 -3.72 -1.61 -11.00
N GLY A 140 -3.15 -2.74 -10.59
CA GLY A 140 -1.72 -3.04 -10.73
C GLY A 140 -0.83 -2.46 -9.63
N THR A 141 -1.37 -1.65 -8.74
CA THR A 141 -0.62 -1.19 -7.56
C THR A 141 -0.48 -2.30 -6.52
N VAL A 142 0.51 -2.18 -5.66
CA VAL A 142 0.77 -3.17 -4.60
C VAL A 142 -0.42 -3.27 -3.65
N LEU A 143 -0.98 -2.14 -3.25
CA LEU A 143 -2.09 -2.10 -2.31
C LEU A 143 -3.36 -2.74 -2.90
N ASN A 144 -3.65 -2.52 -4.19
CA ASN A 144 -4.73 -3.21 -4.88
C ASN A 144 -4.54 -4.74 -4.86
N ARG A 145 -3.31 -5.22 -5.08
CA ARG A 145 -3.00 -6.65 -5.02
C ARG A 145 -3.14 -7.21 -3.61
N ILE A 146 -2.77 -6.45 -2.58
CA ILE A 146 -2.98 -6.86 -1.18
C ILE A 146 -4.47 -7.05 -0.90
N ILE A 147 -5.34 -6.14 -1.34
CA ILE A 147 -6.79 -6.23 -1.15
C ILE A 147 -7.38 -7.43 -1.89
N THR A 148 -7.01 -7.60 -3.15
CA THR A 148 -7.65 -8.60 -4.04
C THR A 148 -7.08 -10.02 -3.90
N GLU A 149 -5.80 -10.14 -3.57
CA GLU A 149 -5.08 -11.41 -3.56
C GLU A 149 -4.56 -11.82 -2.18
N GLY A 150 -4.46 -10.87 -1.22
CA GLY A 150 -3.78 -11.08 0.07
C GLY A 150 -4.30 -12.30 0.83
N ARG A 151 -5.63 -12.52 0.80
CA ARG A 151 -6.26 -13.67 1.46
C ARG A 151 -5.65 -15.02 1.04
N LYS A 152 -5.24 -15.16 -0.23
CA LYS A 152 -4.64 -16.40 -0.75
C LYS A 152 -3.28 -16.71 -0.10
N PHE A 153 -2.65 -15.70 0.48
CA PHE A 153 -1.33 -15.77 1.08
C PHE A 153 -1.35 -15.51 2.59
N SER A 154 -2.53 -15.60 3.22
CA SER A 154 -2.72 -15.30 4.66
C SER A 154 -2.32 -13.87 5.03
N ILE A 155 -2.48 -12.92 4.10
CA ILE A 155 -2.20 -11.50 4.32
C ILE A 155 -3.54 -10.80 4.57
N GLY A 156 -3.74 -10.31 5.80
CA GLY A 156 -4.83 -9.40 6.16
C GLY A 156 -4.43 -7.94 5.91
N SER A 157 -5.42 -7.07 5.68
CA SER A 157 -5.17 -5.64 5.58
C SER A 157 -6.20 -4.84 6.37
N ILE A 158 -5.73 -3.79 7.05
CA ILE A 158 -6.55 -2.77 7.71
C ILE A 158 -6.20 -1.44 7.04
N LEU A 159 -7.16 -0.84 6.36
CA LEU A 159 -6.99 0.40 5.64
C LEU A 159 -7.78 1.50 6.34
N ILE A 160 -7.10 2.58 6.69
CA ILE A 160 -7.68 3.71 7.42
C ILE A 160 -7.61 4.94 6.53
N SER A 161 -8.74 5.63 6.38
CA SER A 161 -8.84 6.86 5.61
C SER A 161 -9.75 7.87 6.31
N GLN A 162 -9.40 9.13 6.20
CA GLN A 162 -10.23 10.23 6.71
C GLN A 162 -11.28 10.68 5.69
N SER A 163 -11.12 10.35 4.41
CA SER A 163 -11.99 10.84 3.34
C SER A 163 -12.08 9.82 2.20
N LEU A 164 -13.28 9.70 1.63
CA LEU A 164 -13.49 8.95 0.38
C LEU A 164 -13.24 9.79 -0.87
N LYS A 165 -13.27 11.12 -0.76
CA LYS A 165 -13.07 12.03 -1.91
C LYS A 165 -11.66 12.00 -2.48
N GLY A 166 -10.69 11.54 -1.71
CA GLY A 166 -9.31 11.39 -2.16
C GLY A 166 -9.12 10.24 -3.17
N PHE A 167 -10.08 9.35 -3.31
CA PHE A 167 -9.99 8.17 -4.17
C PHE A 167 -10.70 8.38 -5.51
N ALA A 168 -10.05 7.95 -6.59
CA ALA A 168 -10.69 7.83 -7.89
C ALA A 168 -11.80 6.76 -7.88
N PRO A 169 -12.77 6.80 -8.82
CA PRO A 169 -13.89 5.83 -8.83
C PRO A 169 -13.47 4.36 -8.87
N ASP A 170 -12.42 4.02 -9.58
CA ASP A 170 -11.86 2.66 -9.65
C ASP A 170 -11.18 2.25 -8.33
N GLU A 171 -10.60 3.19 -7.61
CA GLU A 171 -10.04 2.98 -6.27
C GLU A 171 -11.13 2.76 -5.22
N GLN A 172 -12.22 3.54 -5.30
CA GLN A 172 -13.39 3.34 -4.44
C GLN A 172 -14.01 1.95 -4.68
N LEU A 173 -14.04 1.49 -5.95
CA LEU A 173 -14.48 0.14 -6.27
C LEU A 173 -13.59 -0.93 -5.63
N ALA A 174 -12.27 -0.74 -5.60
CA ALA A 174 -11.36 -1.65 -4.91
C ALA A 174 -11.62 -1.68 -3.40
N LEU A 175 -11.85 -0.52 -2.77
CA LEU A 175 -12.22 -0.44 -1.36
C LEU A 175 -13.58 -1.12 -1.07
N SER A 176 -14.52 -1.07 -2.01
CA SER A 176 -15.81 -1.74 -1.84
C SER A 176 -15.72 -3.25 -1.73
N GLN A 177 -14.62 -3.85 -2.20
CA GLN A 177 -14.36 -5.30 -2.12
C GLN A 177 -13.85 -5.77 -0.75
N THR A 178 -13.57 -4.85 0.19
CA THR A 178 -13.19 -5.25 1.54
C THR A 178 -14.37 -5.90 2.27
N GLY A 179 -14.13 -7.03 2.94
CA GLY A 179 -15.19 -7.82 3.61
C GLY A 179 -15.77 -7.12 4.85
N THR A 180 -15.00 -6.26 5.50
CA THR A 180 -15.46 -5.49 6.65
C THR A 180 -15.22 -4.01 6.44
N LYS A 181 -16.23 -3.18 6.73
CA LYS A 181 -16.18 -1.72 6.62
C LYS A 181 -16.70 -1.08 7.90
N LEU A 182 -15.94 -0.14 8.43
CA LEU A 182 -16.28 0.65 9.61
C LEU A 182 -16.36 2.12 9.22
N PHE A 183 -17.54 2.71 9.39
CA PHE A 183 -17.76 4.13 9.12
C PHE A 183 -18.06 4.86 10.42
N PHE A 184 -17.09 5.60 10.91
CA PHE A 184 -17.32 6.59 11.95
C PHE A 184 -18.06 7.77 11.36
N LYS A 185 -18.49 8.74 12.19
CA LYS A 185 -19.25 9.90 11.72
C LYS A 185 -18.50 10.63 10.60
N PRO A 186 -18.95 10.54 9.34
CA PRO A 186 -18.29 11.23 8.24
C PRO A 186 -18.68 12.72 8.20
N PRO A 187 -17.89 13.56 7.50
CA PRO A 187 -18.31 14.92 7.16
C PRO A 187 -19.63 14.90 6.38
N LEU A 188 -20.46 15.92 6.58
CA LEU A 188 -21.78 16.03 5.89
C LEU A 188 -21.66 15.89 4.36
N THR A 189 -20.56 16.39 3.81
CA THR A 189 -20.27 16.33 2.35
C THR A 189 -19.96 14.93 1.83
N GLU A 190 -19.69 13.95 2.69
CA GLU A 190 -19.32 12.58 2.32
C GLU A 190 -20.37 11.53 2.75
N ILE A 191 -21.36 11.93 3.53
CA ILE A 191 -22.40 11.01 4.03
C ILE A 191 -23.03 10.21 2.90
N ARG A 192 -23.30 10.85 1.75
CA ARG A 192 -23.89 10.17 0.59
C ARG A 192 -22.97 9.10 0.03
N ALA A 193 -21.69 9.41 -0.20
CA ALA A 193 -20.70 8.46 -0.69
C ALA A 193 -20.52 7.28 0.28
N CYS A 194 -20.44 7.56 1.59
CA CYS A 194 -20.39 6.52 2.62
C CYS A 194 -21.64 5.64 2.61
N SER A 195 -22.83 6.22 2.44
CA SER A 195 -24.09 5.45 2.38
C SER A 195 -24.17 4.56 1.13
N GLU A 196 -23.57 4.99 0.02
CA GLU A 196 -23.49 4.21 -1.22
C GLU A 196 -22.56 3.00 -1.09
N MET A 197 -21.52 3.10 -0.27
CA MET A 197 -20.66 1.96 0.04
C MET A 197 -21.22 0.99 1.07
N LEU A 198 -22.14 1.47 1.93
CA LEU A 198 -22.72 0.69 3.03
C LEU A 198 -24.00 -0.04 2.64
N ALA A 199 -24.80 0.50 1.73
CA ALA A 199 -26.14 0.02 1.51
C ALA A 199 -26.55 -0.04 0.05
N GLU A 200 -27.42 -1.01 -0.25
CA GLU A 200 -28.15 -1.06 -1.51
C GLU A 200 -29.04 0.18 -1.72
N PRO A 201 -29.38 0.53 -2.98
CA PRO A 201 -30.16 1.73 -3.30
C PRO A 201 -31.42 1.93 -2.45
N VAL A 202 -32.12 0.85 -2.15
CA VAL A 202 -33.40 0.86 -1.40
C VAL A 202 -33.20 1.27 0.08
N ARG A 203 -32.05 0.96 0.67
CA ARG A 203 -31.74 1.21 2.10
C ARG A 203 -30.92 2.48 2.34
N ARG A 204 -30.49 3.18 1.28
CA ARG A 204 -29.57 4.33 1.38
C ARG A 204 -30.12 5.48 2.22
N SER A 205 -31.40 5.79 2.15
CA SER A 205 -31.99 6.89 2.92
C SER A 205 -31.91 6.66 4.43
N GLY A 206 -32.20 5.44 4.88
CA GLY A 206 -32.06 5.05 6.28
C GLY A 206 -30.59 5.11 6.74
N THR A 207 -29.66 4.64 5.92
CA THR A 207 -28.21 4.68 6.21
C THR A 207 -27.70 6.10 6.32
N VAL A 208 -28.14 7.02 5.47
CA VAL A 208 -27.81 8.45 5.55
C VAL A 208 -28.23 9.03 6.90
N GLU A 209 -29.45 8.74 7.36
CA GLU A 209 -29.93 9.24 8.65
C GLU A 209 -29.18 8.62 9.84
N LEU A 210 -28.79 7.37 9.77
CA LEU A 210 -27.95 6.72 10.78
C LEU A 210 -26.57 7.36 10.84
N LEU A 211 -25.90 7.56 9.71
CA LEU A 211 -24.59 8.20 9.63
C LEU A 211 -24.59 9.62 10.24
N LYS A 212 -25.64 10.39 9.99
CA LYS A 212 -25.79 11.74 10.57
C LYS A 212 -25.90 11.72 12.10
N LYS A 213 -26.56 10.70 12.65
CA LYS A 213 -26.82 10.57 14.10
C LYS A 213 -25.65 10.01 14.91
N LEU A 214 -24.62 9.48 14.26
CA LEU A 214 -23.44 8.93 14.95
C LEU A 214 -22.81 9.97 15.87
N LYS A 215 -22.48 9.55 17.09
CA LYS A 215 -21.70 10.32 18.06
C LYS A 215 -20.22 9.94 17.97
N VAL A 216 -19.37 10.70 18.64
CA VAL A 216 -17.94 10.36 18.78
C VAL A 216 -17.82 8.96 19.42
N GLY A 217 -16.98 8.11 18.83
CA GLY A 217 -16.79 6.74 19.27
C GLY A 217 -17.83 5.73 18.75
N GLN A 218 -18.85 6.17 18.01
CA GLN A 218 -19.81 5.29 17.36
C GLN A 218 -19.48 5.12 15.89
N CYS A 219 -19.72 3.92 15.35
CA CYS A 219 -19.55 3.62 13.93
C CYS A 219 -20.70 2.76 13.42
N LEU A 220 -20.91 2.78 12.11
CA LEU A 220 -21.65 1.75 11.39
C LEU A 220 -20.66 0.69 10.91
N LEU A 221 -20.98 -0.57 11.23
CA LEU A 221 -20.24 -1.75 10.78
C LEU A 221 -21.00 -2.43 9.65
N LEU A 222 -20.35 -2.66 8.53
CA LEU A 222 -20.77 -3.61 7.52
C LEU A 222 -19.73 -4.75 7.49
N SER A 223 -20.19 -5.97 7.65
CA SER A 223 -19.32 -7.15 7.63
C SER A 223 -20.05 -8.32 6.96
N ASP A 224 -19.29 -9.11 6.19
CA ASP A 224 -19.77 -10.36 5.62
C ASP A 224 -19.87 -11.49 6.66
N PHE A 225 -19.50 -11.20 7.92
CA PHE A 225 -19.48 -12.17 9.01
C PHE A 225 -20.28 -11.66 10.20
N THR A 226 -21.05 -12.56 10.80
CA THR A 226 -21.71 -12.34 12.09
C THR A 226 -21.01 -13.17 13.15
N TYR A 227 -20.79 -12.58 14.32
CA TYR A 227 -20.30 -13.31 15.47
C TYR A 227 -21.46 -14.06 16.15
N ILE A 228 -21.39 -15.39 16.19
CA ILE A 228 -22.38 -16.23 16.84
C ILE A 228 -21.64 -17.10 17.88
N GLY A 229 -21.75 -16.74 19.15
CA GLY A 229 -21.02 -17.40 20.23
C GLY A 229 -19.51 -17.23 20.07
N ASP A 230 -18.74 -18.33 20.13
CA ASP A 230 -17.28 -18.32 20.03
C ASP A 230 -16.77 -18.50 18.58
N SER A 231 -17.63 -18.42 17.57
CA SER A 231 -17.27 -18.64 16.18
C SER A 231 -17.75 -17.51 15.25
N LEU A 232 -16.91 -17.20 14.25
CA LEU A 232 -17.28 -16.32 13.15
C LEU A 232 -18.04 -17.11 12.09
N GLN A 233 -19.26 -16.69 11.75
CA GLN A 233 -20.03 -17.29 10.68
C GLN A 233 -20.38 -16.26 9.61
N PRO A 234 -20.50 -16.67 8.32
CA PRO A 234 -20.99 -15.79 7.28
C PRO A 234 -22.41 -15.30 7.65
N SER A 235 -22.62 -13.99 7.59
CA SER A 235 -23.94 -13.41 7.87
C SER A 235 -24.77 -13.41 6.63
N SER A 236 -25.98 -13.93 6.75
CA SER A 236 -27.00 -13.83 5.71
C SER A 236 -27.71 -12.47 5.68
N ASP A 237 -27.61 -11.69 6.76
CA ASP A 237 -28.24 -10.35 6.88
C ASP A 237 -27.42 -9.47 7.81
N CYS A 238 -26.69 -8.53 7.26
CA CYS A 238 -25.95 -7.55 8.03
C CYS A 238 -26.33 -6.14 7.72
N ILE A 239 -27.24 -5.60 8.52
CA ILE A 239 -27.22 -4.21 8.95
C ILE A 239 -27.71 -4.20 10.40
N GLN A 240 -26.82 -4.12 11.34
CA GLN A 240 -27.11 -3.64 12.68
C GLN A 240 -26.49 -2.27 12.85
#